data_5f726d5b10cb84439e92c6bccc646d7c
#
_entry.id   5f726d5b10cb84439e92c6bccc646d7c
#
_cell.length_a   1.000
_cell.length_b   1.000
_cell.length_c   1.000
_cell.angle_alpha   90.00
_cell.angle_beta   90.00
_cell.angle_gamma   90.00
#
_symmetry.space_group_name_H-M   'P 1'
#
loop_
_entity.id
_entity.type
_entity.pdbx_description
1 polymer ?
#
loop_
_entity_poly.entity_id
_entity_poly.type
_entity_poly.pdbx_seq_one_letter_code
_entity_poly.pdbx_strand_id
1 'polypeptide(L)'
;MVTALAGLESGVISTTEKINDTGIYTRYRDYQPRCWYYNSYHRGHGYLDVSGAIEKSCNYFFYETGNRMGIETLDKYANYFGLGRKTGIELPSETSGTLASPEAAKKVNETWSSGQTLQAAIGQSYNSFSPIQLVKYIGMVANGGNKIKPTLIKRILNADGTESSKTEINEYVKEKLGLDDDNTENLTFSGTNINAVLEGMRSVTEEGGTASSVFKNFNIEVGGKTGSAEAGSNVNAWFAGFAPFNDPEIAVVVMVENGGHGFYTAEVAREIIAEYFGMNINSNEIQESNQATGYVEAIQ
;
A
#
# COMPACT_ATOMS: atom_id res chain seq x y z
N MET A 1 -0.43 5.23 -0.74
CA MET A 1 -1.17 5.89 0.37
C MET A 1 -0.24 6.62 1.34
N VAL A 2 0.89 6.04 1.82
CA VAL A 2 1.84 6.78 2.70
C VAL A 2 2.24 8.13 2.10
N THR A 3 2.66 8.16 0.83
CA THR A 3 3.03 9.41 0.14
C THR A 3 1.90 10.43 0.10
N ALA A 4 0.66 9.98 -0.09
CA ALA A 4 -0.52 10.84 -0.05
C ALA A 4 -0.73 11.44 1.34
N LEU A 5 -0.77 10.59 2.38
CA LEU A 5 -0.93 11.03 3.77
C LEU A 5 0.21 11.96 4.21
N ALA A 6 1.46 11.57 3.93
CA ALA A 6 2.63 12.39 4.25
C ALA A 6 2.57 13.76 3.55
N GLY A 7 2.18 13.78 2.28
CA GLY A 7 2.03 15.02 1.52
C GLY A 7 0.93 15.95 2.03
N LEU A 8 -0.21 15.38 2.42
CA LEU A 8 -1.34 16.10 3.01
C LEU A 8 -1.00 16.64 4.41
N GLU A 9 -0.45 15.79 5.28
CA GLU A 9 -0.14 16.16 6.67
C GLU A 9 1.04 17.14 6.77
N SER A 10 1.99 17.08 5.85
CA SER A 10 3.07 18.07 5.75
C SER A 10 2.66 19.36 5.03
N GLY A 11 1.46 19.42 4.45
CA GLY A 11 0.92 20.59 3.77
C GLY A 11 1.56 20.87 2.39
N VAL A 12 2.34 19.94 1.82
CA VAL A 12 2.92 20.12 0.48
C VAL A 12 1.92 19.90 -0.64
N ILE A 13 0.79 19.22 -0.33
CA ILE A 13 -0.41 19.15 -1.15
C ILE A 13 -1.64 19.38 -0.27
N SER A 14 -2.78 19.68 -0.87
CA SER A 14 -4.07 19.72 -0.18
C SER A 14 -5.05 18.73 -0.82
N THR A 15 -6.17 18.46 -0.14
CA THR A 15 -7.19 17.53 -0.62
C THR A 15 -7.88 18.00 -1.91
N THR A 16 -7.83 19.31 -2.20
CA THR A 16 -8.49 19.92 -3.36
C THR A 16 -7.50 20.40 -4.42
N GLU A 17 -6.20 20.42 -4.13
CA GLU A 17 -5.19 20.79 -5.10
C GLU A 17 -5.16 19.77 -6.24
N LYS A 18 -5.12 20.28 -7.47
CA LYS A 18 -5.00 19.46 -8.67
C LYS A 18 -3.62 19.62 -9.31
N ILE A 19 -2.95 18.50 -9.51
CA ILE A 19 -1.68 18.42 -10.24
C ILE A 19 -1.98 17.91 -11.65
N ASN A 20 -1.41 18.58 -12.66
CA ASN A 20 -1.59 18.21 -14.07
C ASN A 20 -0.56 17.17 -14.47
N ASP A 21 -0.97 15.93 -14.60
CA ASP A 21 -0.16 14.85 -15.18
C ASP A 21 -0.08 15.03 -16.71
N THR A 22 1.08 15.40 -17.21
CA THR A 22 1.41 15.53 -18.64
C THR A 22 2.03 14.26 -19.23
N GLY A 23 2.16 13.20 -18.40
CA GLY A 23 2.70 11.90 -18.79
C GLY A 23 4.16 11.70 -18.47
N ILE A 24 5.02 12.68 -18.72
CA ILE A 24 6.47 12.64 -18.45
C ILE A 24 6.81 13.68 -17.40
N TYR A 25 7.42 13.26 -16.30
CA TYR A 25 7.86 14.16 -15.23
C TYR A 25 9.23 14.77 -15.58
N THR A 26 9.24 16.02 -16.01
CA THR A 26 10.41 16.69 -16.61
C THR A 26 11.16 17.64 -15.66
N ARG A 27 10.90 17.55 -14.34
CA ARG A 27 11.50 18.44 -13.33
C ARG A 27 13.04 18.38 -13.33
N TYR A 28 13.57 17.18 -13.55
CA TYR A 28 15.00 16.93 -13.58
C TYR A 28 15.47 16.62 -14.99
N ARG A 29 16.61 17.20 -15.40
CA ARG A 29 17.14 17.00 -16.75
C ARG A 29 17.63 15.57 -16.96
N ASP A 30 18.24 15.00 -15.91
CA ASP A 30 18.97 13.72 -15.99
C ASP A 30 18.06 12.51 -15.68
N TYR A 31 16.83 12.75 -15.16
CA TYR A 31 15.90 11.70 -14.83
C TYR A 31 14.46 12.18 -15.05
N GLN A 32 13.82 11.66 -16.09
CA GLN A 32 12.47 12.02 -16.51
C GLN A 32 11.56 10.79 -16.55
N PRO A 33 11.09 10.32 -15.38
CA PRO A 33 10.26 9.13 -15.32
C PRO A 33 8.87 9.39 -15.92
N ARG A 34 8.27 8.31 -16.44
CA ARG A 34 6.96 8.34 -17.09
C ARG A 34 5.88 7.81 -16.17
N CYS A 35 4.70 8.40 -16.25
CA CYS A 35 3.51 7.80 -15.69
C CYS A 35 3.17 6.52 -16.48
N TRP A 36 2.69 5.47 -15.81
CA TRP A 36 2.29 4.22 -16.47
C TRP A 36 1.26 4.47 -17.58
N TYR A 37 0.36 5.43 -17.36
CA TYR A 37 -0.68 5.79 -18.33
C TYR A 37 -0.09 6.34 -19.64
N TYR A 38 1.00 7.10 -19.52
CA TYR A 38 1.73 7.58 -20.70
C TYR A 38 2.39 6.43 -21.48
N ASN A 39 2.93 5.44 -20.79
CA ASN A 39 3.50 4.28 -21.45
C ASN A 39 2.46 3.51 -22.27
N SER A 40 1.22 3.42 -21.78
CA SER A 40 0.14 2.69 -22.42
C SER A 40 -0.60 3.50 -23.50
N TYR A 41 -0.81 4.80 -23.27
CA TYR A 41 -1.73 5.61 -24.08
C TYR A 41 -1.10 6.87 -24.68
N HIS A 42 0.20 7.12 -24.46
CA HIS A 42 0.99 8.26 -24.93
C HIS A 42 0.36 9.63 -24.57
N ARG A 43 -0.33 9.70 -23.45
CA ARG A 43 -0.91 10.91 -22.86
C ARG A 43 -0.91 10.83 -21.34
N GLY A 44 -0.93 11.97 -20.65
CA GLY A 44 -1.10 12.04 -19.19
C GLY A 44 -2.55 11.88 -18.77
N HIS A 45 -2.78 11.72 -17.46
CA HIS A 45 -4.11 11.67 -16.87
C HIS A 45 -4.81 13.06 -16.86
N GLY A 46 -4.06 14.16 -17.07
CA GLY A 46 -4.58 15.51 -16.87
C GLY A 46 -4.61 15.92 -15.40
N TYR A 47 -5.58 16.76 -15.04
CA TYR A 47 -5.69 17.30 -13.68
C TYR A 47 -6.33 16.32 -12.72
N LEU A 48 -5.57 15.88 -11.69
CA LEU A 48 -6.03 15.00 -10.63
C LEU A 48 -5.76 15.65 -9.27
N ASP A 49 -6.69 15.51 -8.34
CA ASP A 49 -6.46 15.67 -6.91
C ASP A 49 -5.92 14.36 -6.30
N VAL A 50 -5.69 14.35 -4.99
CA VAL A 50 -5.08 13.19 -4.32
C VAL A 50 -5.93 11.92 -4.41
N SER A 51 -7.26 12.03 -4.29
CA SER A 51 -8.18 10.89 -4.39
C SER A 51 -8.18 10.32 -5.81
N GLY A 52 -8.31 11.17 -6.82
CA GLY A 52 -8.21 10.77 -8.23
C GLY A 52 -6.83 10.19 -8.59
N ALA A 53 -5.76 10.69 -7.99
CA ALA A 53 -4.42 10.16 -8.21
C ALA A 53 -4.26 8.74 -7.62
N ILE A 54 -4.90 8.44 -6.49
CA ILE A 54 -4.94 7.08 -5.92
C ILE A 54 -5.79 6.16 -6.81
N GLU A 55 -6.99 6.60 -7.20
CA GLU A 55 -7.91 5.88 -8.10
C GLU A 55 -7.21 5.43 -9.38
N LYS A 56 -6.57 6.37 -10.07
CA LYS A 56 -5.89 6.14 -11.36
C LYS A 56 -4.46 5.60 -11.20
N SER A 57 -3.97 5.43 -9.97
CA SER A 57 -2.58 5.03 -9.71
C SER A 57 -1.55 5.93 -10.41
N CYS A 58 -1.76 7.24 -10.38
CA CYS A 58 -0.99 8.22 -11.15
C CYS A 58 0.43 8.39 -10.59
N ASN A 59 1.44 7.87 -11.26
CA ASN A 59 2.83 8.01 -10.85
C ASN A 59 3.28 9.48 -10.83
N TYR A 60 2.87 10.26 -11.83
CA TYR A 60 3.25 11.66 -11.97
C TYR A 60 2.85 12.50 -10.75
N PHE A 61 1.60 12.33 -10.27
CA PHE A 61 1.12 13.00 -9.06
C PHE A 61 2.01 12.70 -7.86
N PHE A 62 2.37 11.43 -7.67
CA PHE A 62 3.19 11.01 -6.55
C PHE A 62 4.68 11.35 -6.73
N TYR A 63 5.19 11.46 -7.95
CA TYR A 63 6.51 12.05 -8.20
C TYR A 63 6.54 13.51 -7.72
N GLU A 64 5.55 14.31 -8.11
CA GLU A 64 5.50 15.71 -7.69
C GLU A 64 5.31 15.84 -6.17
N THR A 65 4.44 15.05 -5.55
CA THR A 65 4.26 15.02 -4.10
C THR A 65 5.56 14.64 -3.38
N GLY A 66 6.23 13.58 -3.80
CA GLY A 66 7.51 13.14 -3.24
C GLY A 66 8.63 14.15 -3.43
N ASN A 67 8.66 14.80 -4.60
CA ASN A 67 9.61 15.88 -4.87
C ASN A 67 9.44 17.09 -3.95
N ARG A 68 8.21 17.49 -3.68
CA ARG A 68 7.91 18.63 -2.77
C ARG A 68 8.24 18.32 -1.33
N MET A 69 7.92 17.10 -0.88
CA MET A 69 8.03 16.69 0.50
C MET A 69 9.46 16.25 0.89
N GLY A 70 10.19 15.63 -0.05
CA GLY A 70 11.51 15.06 0.20
C GLY A 70 11.44 13.69 0.91
N ILE A 71 12.60 12.99 0.90
CA ILE A 71 12.67 11.62 1.42
C ILE A 71 12.53 11.56 2.93
N GLU A 72 13.09 12.50 3.67
CA GLU A 72 13.06 12.50 5.15
C GLU A 72 11.62 12.53 5.69
N THR A 73 10.75 13.35 5.08
CA THR A 73 9.34 13.40 5.45
C THR A 73 8.63 12.11 5.07
N LEU A 74 8.88 11.57 3.89
CA LEU A 74 8.31 10.29 3.46
C LEU A 74 8.68 9.16 4.41
N ASP A 75 9.96 9.07 4.78
CA ASP A 75 10.50 8.06 5.70
C ASP A 75 9.90 8.16 7.10
N LYS A 76 9.70 9.38 7.61
CA LYS A 76 9.04 9.62 8.89
C LYS A 76 7.66 8.94 8.94
N TYR A 77 6.82 9.19 7.92
CA TYR A 77 5.48 8.59 7.85
C TYR A 77 5.53 7.09 7.55
N ALA A 78 6.42 6.63 6.68
CA ALA A 78 6.59 5.21 6.38
C ALA A 78 7.01 4.41 7.64
N ASN A 79 7.93 4.94 8.43
CA ASN A 79 8.34 4.37 9.71
C ASN A 79 7.18 4.32 10.72
N TYR A 80 6.33 5.36 10.78
CA TYR A 80 5.14 5.37 11.63
C TYR A 80 4.23 4.18 11.31
N PHE A 81 3.99 3.91 10.03
CA PHE A 81 3.19 2.77 9.56
C PHE A 81 3.91 1.42 9.70
N GLY A 82 5.14 1.39 10.18
CA GLY A 82 5.92 0.17 10.43
C GLY A 82 6.59 -0.41 9.19
N LEU A 83 6.68 0.35 8.10
CA LEU A 83 7.40 -0.06 6.89
C LEU A 83 8.92 -0.03 7.13
N GLY A 84 9.63 -1.07 6.68
CA GLY A 84 11.07 -1.22 6.90
C GLY A 84 11.43 -1.66 8.33
N ARG A 85 10.49 -2.19 9.12
CA ARG A 85 10.66 -2.63 10.51
C ARG A 85 9.92 -3.95 10.75
N LYS A 86 10.39 -4.74 11.69
CA LYS A 86 9.63 -5.91 12.17
C LYS A 86 8.28 -5.46 12.74
N THR A 87 7.21 -6.18 12.44
CA THR A 87 5.87 -5.89 12.95
C THR A 87 5.68 -6.32 14.40
N GLY A 88 6.52 -7.26 14.85
CA GLY A 88 6.44 -7.88 16.16
C GLY A 88 5.42 -9.01 16.26
N ILE A 89 4.99 -9.56 15.11
CA ILE A 89 4.19 -10.78 15.09
C ILE A 89 5.03 -11.95 15.65
N GLU A 90 4.40 -12.91 16.33
CA GLU A 90 5.06 -14.00 17.06
C GLU A 90 5.63 -15.07 16.13
N LEU A 91 6.42 -14.65 15.12
CA LEU A 91 7.13 -15.53 14.18
C LEU A 91 8.64 -15.30 14.27
N PRO A 92 9.44 -16.34 14.43
CA PRO A 92 10.88 -16.20 14.75
C PRO A 92 11.74 -15.68 13.60
N SER A 93 11.25 -15.71 12.36
CA SER A 93 12.02 -15.36 11.15
C SER A 93 11.49 -14.12 10.44
N GLU A 94 10.82 -13.21 11.18
CA GLU A 94 10.33 -11.99 10.57
C GLU A 94 11.49 -11.11 10.09
N THR A 95 11.42 -10.68 8.82
CA THR A 95 12.35 -9.69 8.25
C THR A 95 11.86 -8.27 8.48
N SER A 96 12.79 -7.35 8.70
CA SER A 96 12.46 -5.91 8.72
C SER A 96 12.21 -5.33 7.34
N GLY A 97 12.58 -6.02 6.27
CA GLY A 97 12.58 -5.43 4.94
C GLY A 97 13.55 -4.25 4.83
N THR A 98 13.32 -3.39 3.85
CA THR A 98 14.11 -2.17 3.63
C THR A 98 13.19 -1.01 3.31
N LEU A 99 13.39 0.12 3.98
CA LEU A 99 12.80 1.41 3.61
C LEU A 99 13.84 2.18 2.78
N ALA A 100 13.41 2.66 1.62
CA ALA A 100 14.26 3.43 0.71
C ALA A 100 14.70 4.74 1.36
N SER A 101 15.98 4.91 1.58
CA SER A 101 16.58 6.07 2.26
C SER A 101 18.01 6.29 1.80
N PRO A 102 18.63 7.47 2.07
CA PRO A 102 20.06 7.67 1.86
C PRO A 102 20.93 6.62 2.58
N GLU A 103 20.51 6.13 3.74
CA GLU A 103 21.20 5.08 4.49
C GLU A 103 21.12 3.73 3.78
N ALA A 104 19.97 3.41 3.17
CA ALA A 104 19.81 2.20 2.36
C ALA A 104 20.71 2.23 1.12
N ALA A 105 20.82 3.38 0.44
CA ALA A 105 21.74 3.56 -0.70
C ALA A 105 23.20 3.37 -0.30
N LYS A 106 23.63 3.95 0.84
CA LYS A 106 24.99 3.79 1.36
C LYS A 106 25.38 2.34 1.62
N LYS A 107 24.42 1.49 2.08
CA LYS A 107 24.68 0.06 2.33
C LYS A 107 25.05 -0.72 1.08
N VAL A 108 24.65 -0.24 -0.10
CA VAL A 108 24.99 -0.82 -1.41
C VAL A 108 26.01 0.01 -2.18
N ASN A 109 26.71 0.94 -1.50
CA ASN A 109 27.72 1.82 -2.05
C ASN A 109 27.21 2.76 -3.17
N GLU A 110 25.95 3.18 -3.06
CA GLU A 110 25.34 4.14 -3.97
C GLU A 110 25.10 5.50 -3.30
N THR A 111 25.03 6.55 -4.12
CA THR A 111 24.70 7.90 -3.67
C THR A 111 23.24 8.17 -3.93
N TRP A 112 22.52 8.65 -2.89
CA TRP A 112 21.11 9.01 -3.04
C TRP A 112 20.91 10.16 -4.02
N SER A 113 19.94 10.03 -4.89
CA SER A 113 19.59 11.02 -5.90
C SER A 113 18.12 11.45 -5.79
N SER A 114 17.79 12.58 -6.41
CA SER A 114 16.38 13.02 -6.53
C SER A 114 15.52 11.98 -7.26
N GLY A 115 16.08 11.27 -8.24
CA GLY A 115 15.38 10.19 -8.93
C GLY A 115 14.95 9.06 -8.01
N GLN A 116 15.80 8.71 -7.04
CA GLN A 116 15.44 7.69 -6.02
C GLN A 116 14.34 8.17 -5.09
N THR A 117 14.27 9.46 -4.75
CA THR A 117 13.14 10.05 -4.01
C THR A 117 11.84 9.92 -4.80
N LEU A 118 11.85 10.22 -6.11
CA LEU A 118 10.68 10.04 -6.97
C LEU A 118 10.21 8.57 -7.00
N GLN A 119 11.16 7.65 -7.17
CA GLN A 119 10.87 6.22 -7.17
C GLN A 119 10.34 5.75 -5.81
N ALA A 120 10.93 6.17 -4.70
CA ALA A 120 10.47 5.84 -3.36
C ALA A 120 9.04 6.31 -3.11
N ALA A 121 8.66 7.47 -3.63
CA ALA A 121 7.32 8.05 -3.49
C ALA A 121 6.21 7.20 -4.15
N ILE A 122 6.54 6.36 -5.12
CA ILE A 122 5.62 5.39 -5.74
C ILE A 122 5.82 3.96 -5.25
N GLY A 123 6.65 3.75 -4.21
CA GLY A 123 6.89 2.43 -3.61
C GLY A 123 7.99 1.60 -4.27
N GLN A 124 8.78 2.21 -5.15
CA GLN A 124 9.94 1.63 -5.84
C GLN A 124 11.27 2.01 -5.14
N SER A 125 12.38 2.05 -5.86
CA SER A 125 13.73 2.26 -5.34
C SER A 125 14.16 1.09 -4.45
N TYR A 126 14.74 1.33 -3.28
CA TYR A 126 15.18 0.29 -2.34
C TYR A 126 14.05 -0.25 -1.44
N ASN A 127 12.79 0.17 -1.65
CA ASN A 127 11.67 -0.32 -0.87
C ASN A 127 11.48 -1.83 -1.05
N SER A 128 11.53 -2.57 0.07
CA SER A 128 11.27 -4.00 0.11
C SER A 128 10.51 -4.32 1.39
N PHE A 129 9.25 -4.69 1.26
CA PHE A 129 8.36 -4.93 2.39
C PHE A 129 7.74 -6.32 2.33
N SER A 130 7.57 -6.94 3.49
CA SER A 130 6.84 -8.20 3.59
C SER A 130 5.33 -7.99 3.52
N PRO A 131 4.55 -9.00 3.09
CA PRO A 131 3.09 -8.92 3.11
C PRO A 131 2.50 -8.56 4.48
N ILE A 132 3.11 -9.05 5.58
CA ILE A 132 2.63 -8.74 6.94
C ILE A 132 2.83 -7.25 7.29
N GLN A 133 3.90 -6.63 6.83
CA GLN A 133 4.08 -5.18 7.00
C GLN A 133 3.01 -4.41 6.24
N LEU A 134 2.70 -4.82 5.01
CA LEU A 134 1.69 -4.15 4.20
C LEU A 134 0.28 -4.34 4.75
N VAL A 135 -0.09 -5.53 5.25
CA VAL A 135 -1.42 -5.72 5.84
C VAL A 135 -1.58 -4.93 7.15
N LYS A 136 -0.53 -4.89 7.99
CA LYS A 136 -0.51 -4.00 9.17
C LYS A 136 -0.72 -2.55 8.77
N TYR A 137 0.04 -2.07 7.78
CA TYR A 137 -0.05 -0.72 7.27
C TYR A 137 -1.45 -0.38 6.73
N ILE A 138 -2.05 -1.28 5.92
CA ILE A 138 -3.41 -1.09 5.39
C ILE A 138 -4.44 -1.05 6.52
N GLY A 139 -4.34 -1.94 7.50
CA GLY A 139 -5.20 -1.91 8.69
C GLY A 139 -5.07 -0.60 9.48
N MET A 140 -3.85 -0.05 9.59
CA MET A 140 -3.63 1.26 10.22
C MET A 140 -4.26 2.40 9.42
N VAL A 141 -4.18 2.38 8.09
CA VAL A 141 -4.86 3.38 7.24
C VAL A 141 -6.37 3.27 7.39
N ALA A 142 -6.91 2.06 7.33
CA ALA A 142 -8.34 1.80 7.44
C ALA A 142 -8.95 2.24 8.79
N ASN A 143 -8.18 2.14 9.87
CA ASN A 143 -8.64 2.54 11.22
C ASN A 143 -8.33 4.01 11.59
N GLY A 144 -8.09 4.87 10.61
CA GLY A 144 -7.84 6.29 10.84
C GLY A 144 -6.41 6.63 11.26
N GLY A 145 -5.44 5.75 10.98
CA GLY A 145 -4.02 5.95 11.28
C GLY A 145 -3.59 5.45 12.66
N ASN A 146 -4.46 4.81 13.43
CA ASN A 146 -4.09 4.28 14.74
C ASN A 146 -3.15 3.08 14.65
N LYS A 147 -2.14 3.01 15.53
CA LYS A 147 -1.17 1.91 15.55
C LYS A 147 -1.84 0.57 15.86
N ILE A 148 -1.45 -0.45 15.10
CA ILE A 148 -1.87 -1.85 15.26
C ILE A 148 -0.63 -2.70 15.57
N LYS A 149 -0.77 -3.63 16.50
CA LYS A 149 0.20 -4.72 16.70
C LYS A 149 -0.44 -6.02 16.22
N PRO A 150 0.04 -6.63 15.12
CA PRO A 150 -0.44 -7.94 14.71
C PRO A 150 -0.05 -9.00 15.74
N THR A 151 -0.91 -9.98 15.98
CA THR A 151 -0.66 -11.10 16.90
C THR A 151 -1.34 -12.36 16.41
N LEU A 152 -0.69 -13.49 16.58
CA LEU A 152 -1.23 -14.84 16.40
C LEU A 152 -1.74 -15.42 17.71
N ILE A 153 -1.33 -14.83 18.84
CA ILE A 153 -1.67 -15.34 20.18
C ILE A 153 -3.00 -14.73 20.60
N LYS A 154 -4.03 -15.56 20.69
CA LYS A 154 -5.34 -15.15 21.19
C LYS A 154 -5.33 -14.99 22.72
N ARG A 155 -4.72 -15.96 23.43
CA ARG A 155 -4.60 -15.97 24.90
C ARG A 155 -3.53 -16.96 25.35
N ILE A 156 -2.97 -16.72 26.52
CA ILE A 156 -2.11 -17.66 27.25
C ILE A 156 -2.82 -17.99 28.56
N LEU A 157 -2.95 -19.28 28.88
CA LEU A 157 -3.51 -19.76 30.15
C LEU A 157 -2.39 -20.17 31.08
N ASN A 158 -2.45 -19.74 32.32
CA ASN A 158 -1.62 -20.20 33.42
C ASN A 158 -2.01 -21.62 33.84
N ALA A 159 -1.18 -22.27 34.64
CA ALA A 159 -1.43 -23.62 35.12
C ALA A 159 -2.70 -23.77 35.98
N ASP A 160 -3.17 -22.68 36.58
CA ASP A 160 -4.43 -22.59 37.36
C ASP A 160 -5.66 -22.26 36.49
N GLY A 161 -5.49 -22.12 35.16
CA GLY A 161 -6.55 -21.80 34.23
C GLY A 161 -6.87 -20.30 34.10
N THR A 162 -6.17 -19.43 34.81
CA THR A 162 -6.31 -17.96 34.65
C THR A 162 -5.63 -17.50 33.39
N GLU A 163 -6.11 -16.39 32.80
CA GLU A 163 -5.49 -15.80 31.60
C GLU A 163 -4.36 -14.83 32.00
N SER A 164 -3.20 -14.92 31.32
CA SER A 164 -2.17 -13.90 31.39
C SER A 164 -2.66 -12.60 30.75
N SER A 165 -2.26 -11.47 31.33
CA SER A 165 -2.61 -10.16 30.77
C SER A 165 -1.95 -9.93 29.39
N LYS A 166 -2.55 -9.05 28.56
CA LYS A 166 -1.93 -8.67 27.29
C LYS A 166 -0.54 -8.05 27.46
N THR A 167 -0.32 -7.35 28.56
CA THR A 167 0.99 -6.76 28.88
C THR A 167 2.04 -7.85 29.11
N GLU A 168 1.75 -8.84 29.97
CA GLU A 168 2.66 -9.97 30.21
C GLU A 168 2.97 -10.75 28.93
N ILE A 169 1.95 -10.99 28.08
CA ILE A 169 2.14 -11.67 26.80
C ILE A 169 3.08 -10.84 25.90
N ASN A 170 2.86 -9.53 25.82
CA ASN A 170 3.68 -8.67 24.99
C ASN A 170 5.13 -8.57 25.46
N GLU A 171 5.36 -8.49 26.77
CA GLU A 171 6.71 -8.49 27.37
C GLU A 171 7.42 -9.81 27.10
N TYR A 172 6.74 -10.94 27.31
CA TYR A 172 7.28 -12.27 27.01
C TYR A 172 7.66 -12.41 25.53
N VAL A 173 6.78 -12.02 24.60
CA VAL A 173 7.04 -12.08 23.16
C VAL A 173 8.22 -11.18 22.79
N LYS A 174 8.25 -9.97 23.32
CA LYS A 174 9.35 -9.02 23.08
C LYS A 174 10.69 -9.61 23.51
N GLU A 175 10.77 -10.18 24.71
CA GLU A 175 11.98 -10.83 25.21
C GLU A 175 12.41 -12.00 24.33
N LYS A 176 11.47 -12.90 23.99
CA LYS A 176 11.77 -14.14 23.22
C LYS A 176 12.18 -13.87 21.78
N LEU A 177 11.62 -12.85 21.16
CA LEU A 177 11.91 -12.48 19.77
C LEU A 177 13.01 -11.41 19.64
N GLY A 178 13.50 -10.88 20.76
CA GLY A 178 14.50 -9.81 20.77
C GLY A 178 14.00 -8.57 20.01
N LEU A 179 12.75 -8.15 20.29
CA LEU A 179 12.16 -7.01 19.64
C LEU A 179 12.55 -5.71 20.36
N ASP A 180 12.92 -4.70 19.58
CA ASP A 180 13.13 -3.35 20.09
C ASP A 180 11.81 -2.69 20.51
N ASP A 181 11.90 -1.66 21.35
CA ASP A 181 10.76 -0.79 21.63
C ASP A 181 10.32 -0.03 20.37
N ASP A 182 9.02 0.17 20.24
CA ASP A 182 8.51 1.06 19.21
C ASP A 182 8.74 2.52 19.62
N ASN A 183 9.91 3.03 19.25
CA ASN A 183 10.33 4.41 19.49
C ASN A 183 9.88 5.37 18.38
N THR A 184 8.97 4.94 17.47
CA THR A 184 8.44 5.85 16.46
C THR A 184 7.60 6.94 17.09
N GLU A 185 7.79 8.18 16.62
CA GLU A 185 6.98 9.32 17.01
C GLU A 185 5.50 9.00 16.82
N ASN A 186 4.65 9.35 17.78
CA ASN A 186 3.22 9.24 17.60
C ASN A 186 2.72 10.36 16.68
N LEU A 187 2.17 9.97 15.53
CA LEU A 187 1.56 10.91 14.60
C LEU A 187 0.04 10.87 14.77
N THR A 188 -0.57 12.01 14.57
CA THR A 188 -2.02 12.17 14.46
C THR A 188 -2.35 12.61 13.04
N PHE A 189 -3.45 12.13 12.50
CA PHE A 189 -3.87 12.43 11.15
C PHE A 189 -5.14 13.25 11.18
N SER A 190 -5.20 14.29 10.33
CA SER A 190 -6.44 15.02 10.11
C SER A 190 -7.51 14.09 9.53
N GLY A 191 -8.73 14.09 10.10
CA GLY A 191 -9.85 13.32 9.55
C GLY A 191 -10.13 13.67 8.09
N THR A 192 -9.98 14.91 7.69
CA THR A 192 -10.13 15.34 6.29
C THR A 192 -9.08 14.70 5.39
N ASN A 193 -7.83 14.65 5.82
CA ASN A 193 -6.73 14.11 5.04
C ASN A 193 -6.83 12.59 4.88
N ILE A 194 -7.11 11.89 5.99
CA ILE A 194 -7.24 10.44 5.95
C ILE A 194 -8.46 10.02 5.11
N ASN A 195 -9.59 10.74 5.23
CA ASN A 195 -10.77 10.49 4.43
C ASN A 195 -10.51 10.68 2.93
N ALA A 196 -9.74 11.70 2.52
CA ALA A 196 -9.39 11.89 1.12
C ALA A 196 -8.58 10.69 0.56
N VAL A 197 -7.70 10.10 1.38
CA VAL A 197 -6.96 8.89 0.99
C VAL A 197 -7.88 7.68 0.95
N LEU A 198 -8.75 7.48 1.93
CA LEU A 198 -9.71 6.38 1.97
C LEU A 198 -10.68 6.44 0.79
N GLU A 199 -11.23 7.62 0.46
CA GLU A 199 -12.09 7.81 -0.72
C GLU A 199 -11.34 7.47 -2.02
N GLY A 200 -10.08 7.86 -2.14
CA GLY A 200 -9.25 7.45 -3.27
C GLY A 200 -9.08 5.93 -3.34
N MET A 201 -8.94 5.25 -2.19
CA MET A 201 -8.87 3.78 -2.13
C MET A 201 -10.20 3.11 -2.47
N ARG A 202 -11.34 3.69 -2.10
CA ARG A 202 -12.67 3.22 -2.51
C ARG A 202 -12.81 3.32 -4.03
N SER A 203 -12.48 4.47 -4.60
CA SER A 203 -12.57 4.70 -6.05
C SER A 203 -11.70 3.76 -6.88
N VAL A 204 -10.65 3.15 -6.32
CA VAL A 204 -9.86 2.09 -7.01
C VAL A 204 -10.73 0.89 -7.39
N THR A 205 -11.73 0.53 -6.57
CA THR A 205 -12.61 -0.63 -6.77
C THR A 205 -13.94 -0.27 -7.43
N GLU A 206 -14.27 1.03 -7.52
CA GLU A 206 -15.44 1.57 -8.20
C GLU A 206 -15.21 1.80 -9.70
N GLU A 207 -16.26 2.22 -10.42
CA GLU A 207 -16.20 2.49 -11.87
C GLU A 207 -15.10 3.50 -12.20
N GLY A 208 -14.22 3.12 -13.12
CA GLY A 208 -13.08 3.93 -13.55
C GLY A 208 -11.78 3.66 -12.77
N GLY A 209 -11.84 2.98 -11.63
CA GLY A 209 -10.68 2.60 -10.84
C GLY A 209 -9.89 1.41 -11.42
N THR A 210 -8.66 1.23 -10.94
CA THR A 210 -7.73 0.21 -11.48
C THR A 210 -8.11 -1.23 -11.13
N ALA A 211 -9.05 -1.46 -10.21
CA ALA A 211 -9.59 -2.78 -9.86
C ALA A 211 -11.12 -2.88 -10.10
N SER A 212 -11.72 -1.90 -10.80
CA SER A 212 -13.18 -1.78 -10.96
C SER A 212 -13.83 -3.02 -11.56
N SER A 213 -13.20 -3.67 -12.56
CA SER A 213 -13.76 -4.86 -13.20
C SER A 213 -13.84 -6.06 -12.25
N VAL A 214 -12.92 -6.17 -11.28
CA VAL A 214 -12.90 -7.25 -10.28
C VAL A 214 -14.02 -7.10 -9.27
N PHE A 215 -14.27 -5.86 -8.82
CA PHE A 215 -15.27 -5.57 -7.78
C PHE A 215 -16.64 -5.15 -8.33
N LYS A 216 -16.79 -5.11 -9.65
CA LYS A 216 -18.09 -4.90 -10.28
C LYS A 216 -19.08 -5.97 -9.80
N ASN A 217 -20.23 -5.55 -9.32
CA ASN A 217 -21.26 -6.44 -8.73
C ASN A 217 -20.84 -7.14 -7.41
N PHE A 218 -19.78 -6.69 -6.76
CA PHE A 218 -19.44 -7.16 -5.42
C PHE A 218 -20.24 -6.36 -4.38
N ASN A 219 -21.01 -7.07 -3.54
CA ASN A 219 -22.01 -6.44 -2.64
C ASN A 219 -21.42 -5.79 -1.40
N ILE A 220 -20.09 -5.80 -1.24
CA ILE A 220 -19.37 -5.17 -0.13
C ILE A 220 -18.46 -4.10 -0.72
N GLU A 221 -18.57 -2.88 -0.19
CA GLU A 221 -17.65 -1.80 -0.57
C GLU A 221 -16.25 -2.09 -0.03
N VAL A 222 -15.26 -1.99 -0.90
CA VAL A 222 -13.85 -2.29 -0.61
C VAL A 222 -12.99 -1.06 -0.85
N GLY A 223 -12.16 -0.71 0.11
CA GLY A 223 -11.06 0.22 -0.11
C GLY A 223 -9.80 -0.55 -0.53
N GLY A 224 -9.18 -0.20 -1.66
CA GLY A 224 -8.05 -0.98 -2.14
C GLY A 224 -7.00 -0.20 -2.92
N LYS A 225 -5.92 -0.88 -3.26
CA LYS A 225 -4.87 -0.38 -4.15
C LYS A 225 -4.18 -1.54 -4.88
N THR A 226 -4.14 -1.47 -6.18
CA THR A 226 -3.33 -2.35 -7.03
C THR A 226 -1.87 -1.88 -7.05
N GLY A 227 -0.95 -2.79 -7.20
CA GLY A 227 0.48 -2.52 -7.37
C GLY A 227 1.13 -3.48 -8.35
N SER A 228 2.01 -2.95 -9.17
CA SER A 228 2.90 -3.72 -10.04
C SER A 228 4.32 -3.28 -9.70
N ALA A 229 5.04 -4.09 -8.94
CA ALA A 229 6.36 -3.74 -8.41
C ALA A 229 7.46 -4.42 -9.21
N GLU A 230 8.35 -3.63 -9.80
CA GLU A 230 9.54 -4.15 -10.48
C GLU A 230 10.46 -4.86 -9.49
N ALA A 231 10.88 -6.07 -9.82
CA ALA A 231 11.78 -6.91 -9.04
C ALA A 231 12.83 -7.53 -9.99
N GLY A 232 13.89 -6.79 -10.24
CA GLY A 232 14.87 -7.15 -11.27
C GLY A 232 14.27 -7.11 -12.68
N SER A 233 14.26 -8.24 -13.40
CA SER A 233 13.64 -8.37 -14.72
C SER A 233 12.14 -8.72 -14.66
N ASN A 234 11.62 -8.95 -13.48
CA ASN A 234 10.26 -9.45 -13.26
C ASN A 234 9.37 -8.36 -12.62
N VAL A 235 8.07 -8.58 -12.63
CA VAL A 235 7.10 -7.70 -11.99
C VAL A 235 6.24 -8.51 -11.02
N ASN A 236 6.28 -8.15 -9.74
CA ASN A 236 5.43 -8.73 -8.72
C ASN A 236 4.08 -8.01 -8.69
N ALA A 237 3.02 -8.77 -8.76
CA ALA A 237 1.66 -8.27 -8.67
C ALA A 237 1.21 -8.14 -7.21
N TRP A 238 0.56 -7.03 -6.87
CA TRP A 238 0.08 -6.73 -5.53
C TRP A 238 -1.34 -6.19 -5.53
N PHE A 239 -2.10 -6.60 -4.55
CA PHE A 239 -3.31 -5.91 -4.11
C PHE A 239 -3.27 -5.77 -2.59
N ALA A 240 -3.64 -4.61 -2.10
CA ALA A 240 -3.77 -4.32 -0.68
C ALA A 240 -5.08 -3.57 -0.45
N GLY A 241 -5.93 -4.07 0.46
CA GLY A 241 -7.24 -3.48 0.68
C GLY A 241 -7.86 -3.89 2.01
N PHE A 242 -9.05 -3.37 2.27
CA PHE A 242 -9.84 -3.63 3.48
C PHE A 242 -11.34 -3.59 3.16
N ALA A 243 -12.12 -4.24 3.98
CA ALA A 243 -13.58 -4.30 3.86
C ALA A 243 -14.27 -4.52 5.23
N PRO A 244 -15.55 -4.09 5.39
CA PRO A 244 -16.26 -3.14 4.55
C PRO A 244 -15.62 -1.74 4.60
N PHE A 245 -15.86 -0.89 3.60
CA PHE A 245 -15.24 0.44 3.54
C PHE A 245 -15.57 1.32 4.75
N ASN A 246 -16.85 1.36 5.14
CA ASN A 246 -17.33 2.25 6.21
C ASN A 246 -17.08 1.73 7.63
N ASP A 247 -16.91 0.41 7.81
CA ASP A 247 -16.64 -0.23 9.11
C ASP A 247 -15.67 -1.40 8.88
N PRO A 248 -14.37 -1.14 8.73
CA PRO A 248 -13.39 -2.15 8.35
C PRO A 248 -13.26 -3.29 9.37
N GLU A 249 -13.54 -4.52 8.93
CA GLU A 249 -13.40 -5.74 9.73
C GLU A 249 -12.20 -6.60 9.29
N ILE A 250 -11.85 -6.54 8.00
CA ILE A 250 -10.74 -7.32 7.43
C ILE A 250 -9.82 -6.44 6.59
N ALA A 251 -8.52 -6.61 6.73
CA ALA A 251 -7.50 -6.11 5.81
C ALA A 251 -6.84 -7.30 5.08
N VAL A 252 -6.67 -7.17 3.77
CA VAL A 252 -6.13 -8.22 2.90
C VAL A 252 -4.98 -7.66 2.07
N VAL A 253 -3.88 -8.41 2.03
CA VAL A 253 -2.78 -8.17 1.09
C VAL A 253 -2.49 -9.46 0.35
N VAL A 254 -2.49 -9.37 -0.97
CA VAL A 254 -2.12 -10.48 -1.87
C VAL A 254 -0.92 -10.07 -2.69
N MET A 255 0.08 -10.95 -2.75
CA MET A 255 1.26 -10.80 -3.58
C MET A 255 1.48 -12.08 -4.40
N VAL A 256 1.77 -11.89 -5.67
CA VAL A 256 2.16 -12.98 -6.57
C VAL A 256 3.47 -12.60 -7.23
N GLU A 257 4.52 -13.39 -6.93
CA GLU A 257 5.81 -13.23 -7.57
C GLU A 257 5.69 -13.51 -9.07
N ASN A 258 6.29 -12.63 -9.87
CA ASN A 258 6.21 -12.68 -11.33
C ASN A 258 4.76 -12.63 -11.86
N GLY A 259 3.82 -12.11 -11.06
CA GLY A 259 2.40 -12.06 -11.39
C GLY A 259 2.03 -10.97 -12.41
N GLY A 260 2.98 -10.14 -12.84
CA GLY A 260 2.75 -9.09 -13.81
C GLY A 260 1.90 -7.95 -13.25
N HIS A 261 0.66 -7.83 -13.64
CA HIS A 261 -0.20 -6.73 -13.23
C HIS A 261 -0.95 -7.01 -11.92
N GLY A 262 -0.96 -6.02 -11.01
CA GLY A 262 -1.64 -6.10 -9.70
C GLY A 262 -3.16 -6.31 -9.76
N PHE A 263 -3.75 -6.18 -10.91
CA PHE A 263 -5.15 -6.49 -11.17
C PHE A 263 -5.51 -7.96 -10.85
N TYR A 264 -4.67 -8.93 -11.24
CA TYR A 264 -4.93 -10.36 -10.99
C TYR A 264 -4.95 -10.70 -9.49
N THR A 265 -4.17 -10.00 -8.68
CA THR A 265 -4.16 -10.22 -7.23
C THR A 265 -5.39 -9.67 -6.55
N ALA A 266 -6.10 -8.73 -7.17
CA ALA A 266 -7.36 -8.20 -6.67
C ALA A 266 -8.49 -9.26 -6.71
N GLU A 267 -8.49 -10.17 -7.69
CA GLU A 267 -9.44 -11.29 -7.76
C GLU A 267 -9.30 -12.21 -6.53
N VAL A 268 -8.06 -12.59 -6.20
CA VAL A 268 -7.79 -13.41 -5.01
C VAL A 268 -8.20 -12.69 -3.73
N ALA A 269 -7.93 -11.37 -3.62
CA ALA A 269 -8.34 -10.59 -2.48
C ALA A 269 -9.87 -10.51 -2.33
N ARG A 270 -10.60 -10.36 -3.44
CA ARG A 270 -12.07 -10.40 -3.48
C ARG A 270 -12.60 -11.72 -2.93
N GLU A 271 -12.04 -12.86 -3.37
CA GLU A 271 -12.44 -14.18 -2.89
C GLU A 271 -12.19 -14.35 -1.38
N ILE A 272 -11.04 -13.88 -0.86
CA ILE A 272 -10.74 -13.90 0.57
C ILE A 272 -11.77 -13.08 1.36
N ILE A 273 -12.10 -11.88 0.88
CA ILE A 273 -13.10 -11.01 1.50
C ILE A 273 -14.49 -11.68 1.48
N ALA A 274 -14.87 -12.27 0.36
CA ALA A 274 -16.15 -12.95 0.21
C ALA A 274 -16.26 -14.16 1.16
N GLU A 275 -15.24 -14.98 1.26
CA GLU A 275 -15.21 -16.11 2.20
C GLU A 275 -15.32 -15.63 3.65
N TYR A 276 -14.61 -14.55 4.02
CA TYR A 276 -14.69 -13.99 5.36
C TYR A 276 -16.12 -13.58 5.75
N PHE A 277 -16.89 -13.03 4.81
CA PHE A 277 -18.28 -12.62 5.02
C PHE A 277 -19.30 -13.72 4.69
N GLY A 278 -18.85 -14.95 4.42
CA GLY A 278 -19.73 -16.10 4.11
C GLY A 278 -20.53 -15.94 2.81
N MET A 279 -20.00 -15.21 1.84
CA MET A 279 -20.62 -15.02 0.54
C MET A 279 -20.35 -16.24 -0.35
N ASN A 280 -21.40 -16.81 -0.96
CA ASN A 280 -21.25 -17.81 -1.99
C ASN A 280 -20.86 -17.12 -3.33
N ILE A 281 -19.61 -17.23 -3.73
CA ILE A 281 -19.17 -16.77 -5.03
C ILE A 281 -19.35 -17.90 -6.03
N ASN A 282 -20.30 -17.74 -6.98
CA ASN A 282 -20.46 -18.69 -8.06
C ASN A 282 -19.23 -18.61 -8.98
N SER A 283 -18.48 -19.70 -9.09
CA SER A 283 -17.30 -19.83 -9.97
C SER A 283 -17.59 -19.53 -11.47
N ASN A 284 -18.85 -19.44 -11.86
CA ASN A 284 -19.26 -19.10 -13.23
C ASN A 284 -19.11 -17.60 -13.55
N GLU A 285 -19.18 -16.69 -12.57
CA GLU A 285 -18.99 -15.25 -12.80
C GLU A 285 -17.53 -14.90 -13.09
N ILE A 286 -16.59 -15.71 -12.61
CA ILE A 286 -15.15 -15.55 -12.87
C ILE A 286 -14.81 -15.83 -14.34
N GLN A 287 -15.51 -16.78 -14.97
CA GLN A 287 -15.27 -17.14 -16.39
C GLN A 287 -15.79 -16.06 -17.36
N GLU A 288 -16.87 -15.37 -17.03
CA GLU A 288 -17.40 -14.29 -17.86
C GLU A 288 -16.54 -13.02 -17.80
N SER A 289 -15.92 -12.72 -16.64
CA SER A 289 -15.00 -11.58 -16.51
C SER A 289 -13.73 -11.76 -17.36
N ASN A 290 -13.22 -12.98 -17.44
CA ASN A 290 -12.04 -13.32 -18.25
C ASN A 290 -12.31 -13.28 -19.78
N GLN A 291 -13.56 -13.44 -20.19
CA GLN A 291 -13.96 -13.33 -21.62
C GLN A 291 -14.28 -11.89 -22.04
N ALA A 292 -14.69 -11.02 -21.12
CA ALA A 292 -15.06 -9.65 -21.42
C ALA A 292 -13.85 -8.69 -21.48
N THR A 293 -12.71 -9.07 -20.90
CA THR A 293 -11.47 -8.31 -20.97
C THR A 293 -10.58 -8.86 -22.07
N GLY A 294 -10.80 -8.44 -23.32
CA GLY A 294 -9.93 -8.72 -24.46
C GLY A 294 -8.54 -8.09 -24.34
N TYR A 295 -7.88 -8.30 -23.21
CA TYR A 295 -6.46 -7.97 -22.96
C TYR A 295 -5.62 -9.24 -23.00
N VAL A 296 -5.67 -9.93 -24.16
CA VAL A 296 -4.64 -10.87 -24.55
C VAL A 296 -3.95 -10.28 -25.75
N GLU A 297 -2.61 -10.18 -25.64
CA GLU A 297 -1.67 -9.77 -26.69
C GLU A 297 -1.32 -8.28 -26.77
N ALA A 298 -0.32 -7.91 -25.96
CA ALA A 298 0.76 -7.03 -26.37
C ALA A 298 1.98 -7.23 -25.46
N ILE A 299 2.57 -8.44 -25.52
CA ILE A 299 3.97 -8.66 -25.13
C ILE A 299 4.67 -9.24 -26.35
N GLN A 300 5.26 -8.37 -27.15
CA GLN A 300 6.46 -8.62 -27.95
C GLN A 300 7.40 -7.44 -27.81
#